data_7ab3c9257bb2016855a1dd15729f0939
#
_entry.id   7ab3c9257bb2016855a1dd15729f0939
#
_cell.length_a   1.000
_cell.length_b   1.000
_cell.length_c   1.000
_cell.angle_alpha   90.00
_cell.angle_beta   90.00
_cell.angle_gamma   90.00
#
_symmetry.space_group_name_H-M   'P 1'
#
loop_
_entity.id
_entity.type
_entity.pdbx_description
1 polymer ?
#
loop_
_entity_poly.entity_id
_entity_poly.type
_entity_poly.pdbx_seq_one_letter_code
_entity_poly.pdbx_strand_id
1 'polypeptide(L)' 'MEQGDIEGMSFEAALAELEQIVRSLEQGQAPLDESIELYQRGDRLKRHCDARLKAAEARVAEIAQGPDGTVTARPVDIP' A
#
# COMPACT_ATOMS: atom_id res chain seq x y z
N MET A 1 1.36 -12.25 15.10
CA MET A 1 2.24 -11.26 15.19
C MET A 1 2.06 -10.21 14.20
N GLU A 2 2.97 -9.29 14.18
CA GLU A 2 2.74 -8.10 13.46
C GLU A 2 2.67 -8.30 11.98
N GLN A 3 3.45 -9.23 11.46
CA GLN A 3 3.38 -9.45 10.03
C GLN A 3 2.10 -10.09 9.61
N GLY A 4 1.63 -11.06 10.39
CA GLY A 4 0.36 -11.66 10.09
C GLY A 4 -0.77 -10.66 10.18
N ASP A 5 -0.63 -9.74 11.13
CA ASP A 5 -1.60 -8.68 11.27
C ASP A 5 -1.65 -7.82 10.02
N ILE A 6 -0.49 -7.45 9.51
CA ILE A 6 -0.44 -6.61 8.33
C ILE A 6 -0.96 -7.33 7.11
N GLU A 7 -0.64 -8.61 6.98
CA GLU A 7 -1.07 -9.35 5.81
C GLU A 7 -2.58 -9.41 5.68
N GLY A 8 -3.29 -9.32 6.79
CA GLY A 8 -4.73 -9.35 6.72
C GLY A 8 -5.37 -8.00 6.53
N MET A 9 -4.61 -6.95 6.44
CA MET A 9 -5.17 -5.62 6.35
C MET A 9 -5.60 -5.29 4.93
N SER A 10 -6.65 -4.52 4.82
CA SER A 10 -6.99 -3.95 3.53
C SER A 10 -5.97 -2.88 3.16
N PHE A 11 -5.96 -2.52 1.89
CA PHE A 11 -5.08 -1.47 1.43
C PHE A 11 -5.37 -0.18 2.20
N GLU A 12 -6.64 0.15 2.34
CA GLU A 12 -7.01 1.39 2.99
C GLU A 12 -6.57 1.42 4.45
N ALA A 13 -6.75 0.30 5.15
CA ALA A 13 -6.34 0.27 6.55
C ALA A 13 -4.85 0.37 6.69
N ALA A 14 -4.13 -0.32 5.83
CA ALA A 14 -2.67 -0.27 5.88
C ALA A 14 -2.18 1.13 5.55
N LEU A 15 -2.77 1.76 4.58
CA LEU A 15 -2.37 3.09 4.21
C LEU A 15 -2.63 4.08 5.33
N ALA A 16 -3.77 3.95 5.99
CA ALA A 16 -4.09 4.84 7.08
C ALA A 16 -3.10 4.71 8.22
N GLU A 17 -2.72 3.48 8.55
CA GLU A 17 -1.75 3.30 9.61
C GLU A 17 -0.38 3.82 9.19
N LEU A 18 -0.01 3.61 7.95
CA LEU A 18 1.25 4.12 7.45
C LEU A 18 1.30 5.63 7.55
N GLU A 19 0.22 6.28 7.22
CA GLU A 19 0.18 7.73 7.31
C GLU A 19 0.34 8.21 8.75
N GLN A 20 -0.23 7.48 9.69
CA GLN A 20 -0.05 7.83 11.09
C GLN A 20 1.39 7.66 11.52
N ILE A 21 2.03 6.61 11.07
CA ILE A 21 3.42 6.38 11.40
C ILE A 21 4.29 7.50 10.86
N VAL A 22 4.03 7.90 9.62
CA VAL A 22 4.81 8.98 9.03
C VAL A 22 4.65 10.25 9.84
N ARG A 23 3.44 10.55 10.26
CA ARG A 23 3.22 11.74 11.08
C ARG A 23 3.98 11.65 12.40
N SER A 24 3.94 10.49 13.02
CA SER A 24 4.67 10.33 14.28
C SER A 24 6.16 10.55 14.10
N LEU A 25 6.70 10.00 13.01
CA LEU A 25 8.11 10.17 12.75
C LEU A 25 8.46 11.62 12.46
N GLU A 26 7.58 12.30 11.74
CA GLU A 26 7.83 13.69 11.40
C GLU A 26 7.80 14.57 12.62
N GLN A 27 6.98 14.24 13.58
CA GLN A 27 6.94 15.04 14.81
C GLN A 27 8.20 14.89 15.64
N GLY A 28 8.88 13.78 15.50
CA GLY A 28 10.15 13.61 16.17
C GLY A 28 10.06 13.54 17.67
N GLN A 29 8.92 13.18 18.21
CA GLN A 29 8.76 13.17 19.67
C GLN A 29 9.00 11.80 20.27
N ALA A 30 8.99 10.77 19.47
CA ALA A 30 9.19 9.43 20.01
C ALA A 30 10.67 9.20 20.30
N PRO A 31 10.96 8.40 21.31
CA PRO A 31 12.36 8.01 21.56
C PRO A 31 12.91 7.27 20.35
N LEU A 32 14.22 7.26 20.27
CA LEU A 32 14.88 6.67 19.11
C LEU A 32 14.48 5.23 18.88
N ASP A 33 14.46 4.42 19.95
CA ASP A 33 14.11 3.03 19.82
C ASP A 33 12.70 2.88 19.25
N GLU A 34 11.79 3.68 19.74
CA GLU A 34 10.43 3.65 19.26
C GLU A 34 10.34 4.09 17.82
N SER A 35 11.11 5.08 17.46
CA SER A 35 11.11 5.57 16.08
C SER A 35 11.59 4.50 15.12
N ILE A 36 12.59 3.73 15.53
CA ILE A 36 13.09 2.64 14.71
C ILE A 36 12.00 1.58 14.50
N GLU A 37 11.29 1.23 15.56
CA GLU A 37 10.23 0.26 15.44
C GLU A 37 9.11 0.77 14.54
N LEU A 38 8.77 2.04 14.69
CA LEU A 38 7.76 2.62 13.82
C LEU A 38 8.19 2.59 12.37
N TYR A 39 9.45 2.91 12.13
CA TYR A 39 9.96 2.88 10.77
C TYR A 39 9.88 1.47 10.19
N GLN A 40 10.23 0.47 10.98
CA GLN A 40 10.20 -0.89 10.49
C GLN A 40 8.78 -1.34 10.19
N ARG A 41 7.84 -0.98 11.05
CA ARG A 41 6.45 -1.33 10.77
C ARG A 41 5.95 -0.56 9.55
N GLY A 42 6.34 0.69 9.42
CA GLY A 42 5.96 1.47 8.26
C GLY A 42 6.46 0.85 6.97
N ASP A 43 7.68 0.32 7.00
CA ASP A 43 8.22 -0.32 5.83
C ASP A 43 7.40 -1.55 5.45
N ARG A 44 7.00 -2.34 6.43
CA ARG A 44 6.18 -3.50 6.15
C ARG A 44 4.81 -3.11 5.62
N LEU A 45 4.23 -2.06 6.18
CA LEU A 45 2.95 -1.57 5.67
C LEU A 45 3.08 -1.07 4.24
N LYS A 46 4.17 -0.39 3.94
CA LYS A 46 4.39 0.09 2.60
C LYS A 46 4.49 -1.06 1.61
N ARG A 47 5.21 -2.11 1.98
CA ARG A 47 5.32 -3.26 1.11
C ARG A 47 3.98 -3.93 0.90
N HIS A 48 3.18 -3.99 1.95
CA HIS A 48 1.86 -4.57 1.82
C HIS A 48 1.00 -3.76 0.86
N CYS A 49 1.05 -2.44 0.99
CA CYS A 49 0.29 -1.58 0.08
C CYS A 49 0.76 -1.75 -1.34
N ASP A 50 2.08 -1.83 -1.55
CA ASP A 50 2.60 -2.01 -2.90
C ASP A 50 2.11 -3.32 -3.50
N ALA A 51 2.11 -4.38 -2.71
CA ALA A 51 1.67 -5.66 -3.21
C ALA A 51 0.19 -5.63 -3.58
N ARG A 52 -0.63 -4.98 -2.75
CA ARG A 52 -2.04 -4.87 -3.05
C ARG A 52 -2.27 -4.03 -4.29
N LEU A 53 -1.51 -2.97 -4.45
CA LEU A 53 -1.63 -2.14 -5.63
C LEU A 53 -1.28 -2.90 -6.88
N LYS A 54 -0.19 -3.67 -6.83
CA LYS A 54 0.19 -4.44 -8.00
C LYS A 54 -0.85 -5.47 -8.35
N ALA A 55 -1.44 -6.11 -7.36
CA ALA A 55 -2.50 -7.08 -7.63
C ALA A 55 -3.68 -6.39 -8.27
N ALA A 56 -4.03 -5.21 -7.79
CA ALA A 56 -5.14 -4.47 -8.37
C ALA A 56 -4.84 -4.04 -9.79
N GLU A 57 -3.61 -3.63 -10.04
CA GLU A 57 -3.22 -3.23 -11.38
C GLU A 57 -3.31 -4.40 -12.35
N ALA A 58 -2.91 -5.57 -11.89
CA ALA A 58 -3.01 -6.75 -12.74
C ALA A 58 -4.46 -7.05 -13.09
N ARG A 59 -5.36 -6.92 -12.11
CA ARG A 59 -6.76 -7.17 -12.39
C ARG A 59 -7.34 -6.14 -13.34
N VAL A 60 -6.93 -4.91 -13.18
CA VAL A 60 -7.40 -3.88 -14.10
C VAL A 60 -6.90 -4.17 -15.51
N ALA A 61 -5.68 -4.62 -15.64
CA ALA A 61 -5.17 -4.97 -16.95
C ALA A 61 -5.98 -6.09 -17.58
N GLU A 62 -6.35 -7.08 -16.78
CA GLU A 62 -7.18 -8.15 -17.31
C GLU A 62 -8.51 -7.64 -17.79
N ILE A 63 -9.13 -6.77 -17.02
CA ILE A 63 -10.41 -6.22 -17.39
C ILE A 63 -10.28 -5.37 -18.64
N ALA A 64 -9.23 -4.59 -18.71
CA ALA A 64 -9.05 -3.72 -19.85
C ALA A 64 -8.88 -4.49 -21.14
N GLN A 65 -8.23 -5.65 -21.06
CA GLN A 65 -8.05 -6.43 -22.26
C GLN A 65 -9.31 -7.12 -22.70
N GLY A 66 -10.13 -7.49 -21.74
CA GLY A 66 -11.38 -8.12 -22.09
C GLY A 66 -11.22 -9.43 -22.79
N PRO A 67 -12.31 -10.14 -22.97
CA PRO A 67 -12.24 -11.43 -23.63
C PRO A 67 -11.92 -11.33 -25.12
N ASP A 68 -12.25 -10.22 -25.72
CA ASP A 68 -11.95 -10.09 -27.13
C ASP A 68 -10.62 -9.42 -27.37
N GLY A 69 -9.86 -9.18 -26.33
CA GLY A 69 -8.56 -8.59 -26.50
C GLY A 69 -8.58 -7.13 -26.79
N THR A 70 -9.73 -6.52 -26.78
CA THR A 70 -9.83 -5.13 -27.11
C THR A 70 -9.61 -4.29 -25.89
N VAL A 71 -8.73 -3.36 -26.00
CA VAL A 71 -8.49 -2.47 -24.94
C VAL A 71 -9.26 -1.22 -25.17
N THR A 72 -10.43 -1.20 -24.68
CA THR A 72 -11.25 -0.06 -24.92
C THR A 72 -11.09 1.00 -23.86
N ALA A 73 -10.68 0.61 -22.71
CA ALA A 73 -10.56 1.60 -21.70
C ALA A 73 -9.13 1.81 -21.41
N ARG A 74 -8.65 2.90 -21.69
CA ARG A 74 -7.30 3.26 -21.38
C ARG A 74 -7.36 4.18 -20.22
N PRO A 75 -7.50 3.63 -19.08
CA PRO A 75 -7.83 4.41 -17.93
C PRO A 75 -6.82 5.48 -17.64
N VAL A 76 -5.64 5.19 -18.00
CA VAL A 76 -4.65 6.13 -17.68
C VAL A 76 -4.31 6.99 -18.78
N ASP A 77 -5.15 7.03 -19.71
CA ASP A 77 -4.92 7.83 -20.83
C ASP A 77 -5.16 9.24 -20.49
N ILE A 78 -4.69 9.66 -19.43
CA ILE A 78 -4.88 10.98 -19.06
C ILE A 78 -3.68 11.73 -19.35
N PRO A 79 -3.81 12.80 -19.97
CA PRO A 79 -2.66 13.62 -20.30
C PRO A 79 -1.98 14.19 -19.08
#